data_9593416bc634dbb26ca9a34eebc2555e
#
_entry.id   9593416bc634dbb26ca9a34eebc2555e
#
_cell.length_a   1.000
_cell.length_b   1.000
_cell.length_c   1.000
_cell.angle_alpha   90.00
_cell.angle_beta   90.00
_cell.angle_gamma   90.00
#
_symmetry.space_group_name_H-M   'P 1'
#
loop_
_entity.id
_entity.type
_entity.pdbx_description
1 polymer ?
#
loop_
_entity_poly.entity_id
_entity_poly.type
_entity_poly.pdbx_seq_one_letter_code
_entity_poly.pdbx_strand_id
1 'polypeptide(L)'
;LAKHPDMLAHDREGRPRGFGSRRHYCFSHAGYRDEARRIASVLSARYGKNPHIAAWQIDNEYDCHDTALSYSPSARAAFHDWLAQRYQSTDALNRAWGNVFWSMDYADFSEIDLPNLTVTEPNPAHVLAFRRFSSDQVALFNRAQCDAIRAYSDAPLMHNFMGRITSFDHYAVSRDLDIASWDSYPLGFLMDRNEADQAFKDRYLRQGDPDFQAFHHDLYRSCGALRDKLDAAEGRWWVMEQQPGPVNWAPWNPAPLPGMLRLWAWEAFAHGAETVSYFRWRQAPFAQEQQHAGLKRPDNGAAPGLAEVAQVAAELTTMPEAGTGAAQAALIFDYESAFAWEAQPQGRDFDYFHLVYEVYRALRASGLDIDILPPGRNDYSGYALIFAPGLCHVDKALMAALSGSGAQVVLGPRAALKDPELSIALPLGPAIPGLDAKVTHLESLPPNHPIALQDGGAIWKWFEHLEGGAEALELTSDGRPAMVGVGNMHYLAGWPDAQALIRITRRMATLAGLAPLALPEALRRRRTATHEFWFNYGTEEISFAGKTIAAADVLWGAL
;
A
#
# COMPACT_ATOMS: atom_id res chain seq x y z
N LEU A 1 -15.77 -5.04 28.86
CA LEU A 1 -14.92 -4.12 29.64
C LEU A 1 -14.96 -4.43 31.12
N ALA A 2 -16.16 -4.46 31.76
CA ALA A 2 -16.26 -4.73 33.19
C ALA A 2 -15.65 -6.10 33.62
N LYS A 3 -15.61 -7.09 32.74
CA LYS A 3 -15.06 -8.42 33.01
C LYS A 3 -13.57 -8.56 32.65
N HIS A 4 -13.11 -7.79 31.68
CA HIS A 4 -11.77 -7.92 31.09
C HIS A 4 -11.18 -6.56 30.78
N PRO A 5 -10.85 -5.72 31.80
CA PRO A 5 -10.23 -4.42 31.59
C PRO A 5 -8.80 -4.51 31.00
N ASP A 6 -8.16 -5.68 31.17
CA ASP A 6 -6.84 -6.02 30.64
C ASP A 6 -6.83 -6.27 29.12
N MET A 7 -8.00 -6.35 28.47
CA MET A 7 -8.11 -6.44 27.01
C MET A 7 -7.86 -5.12 26.27
N LEU A 8 -7.83 -3.97 26.97
CA LEU A 8 -7.74 -2.68 26.33
C LEU A 8 -6.39 -2.49 25.61
N ALA A 9 -6.46 -1.96 24.39
CA ALA A 9 -5.28 -1.45 23.72
C ALA A 9 -4.78 -0.19 24.46
N HIS A 10 -3.46 0.02 24.47
CA HIS A 10 -2.85 1.24 24.98
C HIS A 10 -2.21 2.00 23.83
N ASP A 11 -2.33 3.33 23.88
CA ASP A 11 -1.66 4.22 22.94
C ASP A 11 -0.13 4.27 23.18
N ARG A 12 0.58 5.03 22.35
CA ARG A 12 2.03 5.15 22.44
C ARG A 12 2.50 5.77 23.77
N GLU A 13 1.67 6.55 24.42
CA GLU A 13 1.92 7.13 25.76
C GLU A 13 1.60 6.15 26.89
N GLY A 14 1.17 4.92 26.59
CA GLY A 14 0.82 3.90 27.57
C GLY A 14 -0.57 4.07 28.20
N ARG A 15 -1.43 4.95 27.67
CA ARG A 15 -2.77 5.21 28.19
C ARG A 15 -3.77 4.20 27.61
N PRO A 16 -4.63 3.56 28.44
CA PRO A 16 -5.64 2.65 27.92
C PRO A 16 -6.68 3.38 27.06
N ARG A 17 -7.02 2.80 25.93
CA ARG A 17 -8.03 3.35 25.01
C ARG A 17 -9.43 3.02 25.52
N GLY A 18 -10.31 4.00 25.48
CA GLY A 18 -11.68 3.89 25.98
C GLY A 18 -12.67 3.34 24.97
N PHE A 19 -13.86 2.99 25.45
CA PHE A 19 -15.00 2.63 24.60
C PHE A 19 -15.40 3.79 23.68
N GLY A 20 -15.64 3.46 22.42
CA GLY A 20 -16.06 4.39 21.39
C GLY A 20 -16.68 3.65 20.20
N SER A 21 -16.74 4.31 19.04
CA SER A 21 -17.30 3.73 17.81
C SER A 21 -16.36 2.76 17.09
N ARG A 22 -15.09 2.70 17.50
CA ARG A 22 -14.08 1.83 16.90
C ARG A 22 -13.52 0.85 17.92
N ARG A 23 -12.75 -0.13 17.43
CA ARG A 23 -12.10 -1.14 18.27
C ARG A 23 -11.19 -0.49 19.30
N HIS A 24 -11.27 -0.98 20.54
CA HIS A 24 -10.42 -0.55 21.66
C HIS A 24 -9.72 -1.71 22.36
N TYR A 25 -9.82 -2.93 21.81
CA TYR A 25 -9.17 -4.13 22.34
C TYR A 25 -7.84 -4.41 21.64
N CYS A 26 -6.88 -4.96 22.41
CA CYS A 26 -5.56 -5.34 21.94
C CYS A 26 -5.60 -6.65 21.16
N PHE A 27 -5.08 -6.69 19.95
CA PHE A 27 -4.99 -7.90 19.13
C PHE A 27 -4.13 -8.99 19.77
N SER A 28 -3.15 -8.61 20.61
CA SER A 28 -2.26 -9.54 21.31
C SER A 28 -2.93 -10.22 22.50
N HIS A 29 -4.10 -9.77 22.95
CA HIS A 29 -4.79 -10.34 24.11
C HIS A 29 -5.48 -11.66 23.75
N ALA A 30 -5.03 -12.77 24.35
CA ALA A 30 -5.55 -14.12 24.04
C ALA A 30 -7.06 -14.24 24.26
N GLY A 31 -7.59 -13.72 25.38
CA GLY A 31 -9.02 -13.75 25.68
C GLY A 31 -9.86 -12.95 24.68
N TYR A 32 -9.35 -11.86 24.10
CA TYR A 32 -10.04 -11.14 23.04
C TYR A 32 -10.12 -11.99 21.76
N ARG A 33 -9.02 -12.64 21.39
CA ARG A 33 -8.99 -13.56 20.25
C ARG A 33 -9.95 -14.74 20.43
N ASP A 34 -10.05 -15.29 21.64
CA ASP A 34 -10.99 -16.36 21.96
C ASP A 34 -12.45 -15.91 21.87
N GLU A 35 -12.79 -14.71 22.34
CA GLU A 35 -14.14 -14.16 22.21
C GLU A 35 -14.51 -13.85 20.74
N ALA A 36 -13.57 -13.35 19.94
CA ALA A 36 -13.77 -13.15 18.50
C ALA A 36 -14.04 -14.48 17.79
N ARG A 37 -13.24 -15.52 18.08
CA ARG A 37 -13.44 -16.89 17.58
C ARG A 37 -14.81 -17.45 18.00
N ARG A 38 -15.20 -17.27 19.25
CA ARG A 38 -16.49 -17.73 19.77
C ARG A 38 -17.67 -17.09 19.03
N ILE A 39 -17.66 -15.78 18.84
CA ILE A 39 -18.73 -15.08 18.11
C ILE A 39 -18.77 -15.51 16.65
N ALA A 40 -17.63 -15.59 15.99
CA ALA A 40 -17.52 -16.05 14.61
C ALA A 40 -18.09 -17.48 14.45
N SER A 41 -17.74 -18.39 15.38
CA SER A 41 -18.27 -19.76 15.39
C SER A 41 -19.80 -19.79 15.58
N VAL A 42 -20.36 -19.01 16.51
CA VAL A 42 -21.82 -18.99 16.76
C VAL A 42 -22.59 -18.49 15.53
N LEU A 43 -22.09 -17.41 14.89
CA LEU A 43 -22.73 -16.86 13.69
C LEU A 43 -22.62 -17.83 12.51
N SER A 44 -21.46 -18.38 12.26
CA SER A 44 -21.23 -19.31 11.14
C SER A 44 -21.91 -20.65 11.33
N ALA A 45 -21.98 -21.20 12.55
CA ALA A 45 -22.77 -22.38 12.84
C ALA A 45 -24.26 -22.19 12.56
N ARG A 46 -24.79 -20.98 12.82
CA ARG A 46 -26.21 -20.67 12.57
C ARG A 46 -26.51 -20.40 11.10
N TYR A 47 -25.64 -19.67 10.40
CA TYR A 47 -25.95 -19.14 9.07
C TYR A 47 -25.04 -19.70 7.96
N GLY A 48 -23.99 -20.44 8.28
CA GLY A 48 -22.95 -20.86 7.33
C GLY A 48 -23.44 -21.71 6.16
N LYS A 49 -24.58 -22.39 6.31
CA LYS A 49 -25.21 -23.15 5.20
C LYS A 49 -26.36 -22.42 4.52
N ASN A 50 -26.58 -21.13 4.83
CA ASN A 50 -27.60 -20.34 4.17
C ASN A 50 -27.14 -19.98 2.74
N PRO A 51 -27.87 -20.41 1.67
CA PRO A 51 -27.46 -20.17 0.28
C PRO A 51 -27.51 -18.69 -0.16
N HIS A 52 -28.08 -17.81 0.66
CA HIS A 52 -28.12 -16.37 0.40
C HIS A 52 -26.92 -15.60 0.95
N ILE A 53 -25.97 -16.27 1.60
CA ILE A 53 -24.70 -15.63 2.01
C ILE A 53 -23.71 -15.74 0.86
N ALA A 54 -23.41 -14.60 0.24
CA ALA A 54 -22.46 -14.51 -0.86
C ALA A 54 -20.99 -14.53 -0.37
N ALA A 55 -20.72 -13.89 0.78
CA ALA A 55 -19.40 -13.82 1.40
C ALA A 55 -19.52 -13.45 2.88
N TRP A 56 -18.46 -13.67 3.66
CA TRP A 56 -18.30 -13.22 5.05
C TRP A 56 -17.24 -12.13 5.11
N GLN A 57 -17.59 -10.95 5.58
CA GLN A 57 -16.62 -9.94 5.93
C GLN A 57 -16.09 -10.23 7.34
N ILE A 58 -14.78 -10.43 7.43
CA ILE A 58 -14.06 -10.66 8.69
C ILE A 58 -13.73 -9.31 9.28
N ASP A 59 -14.32 -8.99 10.44
CA ASP A 59 -14.07 -7.73 11.12
C ASP A 59 -14.34 -6.48 10.24
N ASN A 60 -13.74 -5.35 10.57
CA ASN A 60 -13.86 -4.10 9.80
C ASN A 60 -12.60 -3.27 9.96
N GLU A 61 -12.00 -2.83 8.85
CA GLU A 61 -10.93 -1.84 8.78
C GLU A 61 -9.86 -2.04 9.87
N TYR A 62 -9.05 -3.10 9.77
CA TYR A 62 -7.91 -3.27 10.67
C TYR A 62 -7.04 -2.01 10.66
N ASP A 63 -6.57 -1.60 11.85
CA ASP A 63 -5.82 -0.39 12.12
C ASP A 63 -6.56 0.94 11.93
N CYS A 64 -7.86 0.95 11.73
CA CYS A 64 -8.59 2.21 11.76
C CYS A 64 -8.36 2.92 13.10
N HIS A 65 -7.86 4.16 13.05
CA HIS A 65 -7.44 4.96 14.21
C HIS A 65 -6.29 4.35 15.04
N ASP A 66 -5.23 3.86 14.38
CA ASP A 66 -4.00 3.34 15.01
C ASP A 66 -4.28 2.22 16.02
N THR A 67 -5.10 1.26 15.64
CA THR A 67 -5.52 0.17 16.54
C THR A 67 -4.70 -1.11 16.38
N ALA A 68 -3.82 -1.21 15.38
CA ALA A 68 -2.92 -2.36 15.21
C ALA A 68 -1.80 -2.36 16.25
N LEU A 69 -1.29 -1.19 16.59
CA LEU A 69 -0.26 -1.03 17.60
C LEU A 69 -0.87 -0.91 18.99
N SER A 70 -0.40 -1.72 19.92
CA SER A 70 -0.81 -1.61 21.32
C SER A 70 0.41 -1.69 22.23
N TYR A 71 0.51 -0.74 23.12
CA TYR A 71 1.56 -0.69 24.15
C TYR A 71 1.04 -1.17 25.51
N SER A 72 0.10 -2.10 25.50
CA SER A 72 -0.52 -2.69 26.68
C SER A 72 0.37 -3.73 27.37
N PRO A 73 0.12 -4.07 28.64
CA PRO A 73 0.78 -5.20 29.31
C PRO A 73 0.61 -6.53 28.57
N SER A 74 -0.56 -6.75 27.95
CA SER A 74 -0.81 -7.96 27.16
C SER A 74 0.07 -8.01 25.89
N ALA A 75 0.25 -6.85 25.21
CA ALA A 75 1.15 -6.75 24.08
C ALA A 75 2.61 -7.00 24.48
N ARG A 76 3.05 -6.43 25.62
CA ARG A 76 4.40 -6.67 26.16
C ARG A 76 4.66 -8.16 26.43
N ALA A 77 3.76 -8.83 27.12
CA ALA A 77 3.91 -10.26 27.40
C ALA A 77 3.97 -11.10 26.13
N ALA A 78 3.07 -10.86 25.17
CA ALA A 78 3.06 -11.54 23.89
C ALA A 78 4.30 -11.22 23.03
N PHE A 79 4.87 -10.03 23.15
CA PHE A 79 6.11 -9.63 22.47
C PHE A 79 7.31 -10.40 23.02
N HIS A 80 7.41 -10.62 24.34
CA HIS A 80 8.46 -11.46 24.93
C HIS A 80 8.43 -12.88 24.35
N ASP A 81 7.25 -13.50 24.27
CA ASP A 81 7.08 -14.83 23.69
C ASP A 81 7.47 -14.86 22.21
N TRP A 82 7.09 -13.83 21.45
CA TRP A 82 7.44 -13.69 20.04
C TRP A 82 8.96 -13.53 19.84
N LEU A 83 9.62 -12.71 20.67
CA LEU A 83 11.07 -12.54 20.65
C LEU A 83 11.81 -13.84 20.96
N ALA A 84 11.35 -14.57 21.99
CA ALA A 84 11.93 -15.87 22.36
C ALA A 84 11.78 -16.90 21.24
N GLN A 85 10.66 -16.92 20.52
CA GLN A 85 10.45 -17.79 19.37
C GLN A 85 11.34 -17.39 18.17
N ARG A 86 11.53 -16.10 17.93
CA ARG A 86 12.30 -15.60 16.79
C ARG A 86 13.80 -15.74 16.98
N TYR A 87 14.32 -15.34 18.13
CA TYR A 87 15.76 -15.26 18.38
C TYR A 87 16.34 -16.43 19.16
N GLN A 88 15.50 -17.24 19.79
CA GLN A 88 15.85 -18.44 20.59
C GLN A 88 16.71 -18.15 21.85
N SER A 89 17.48 -17.07 21.89
CA SER A 89 18.25 -16.63 23.06
C SER A 89 18.47 -15.12 23.06
N THR A 90 18.65 -14.52 24.23
CA THR A 90 19.00 -13.11 24.38
C THR A 90 20.36 -12.78 23.77
N ASP A 91 21.34 -13.69 23.82
CA ASP A 91 22.62 -13.51 23.15
C ASP A 91 22.46 -13.35 21.62
N ALA A 92 21.57 -14.14 20.99
CA ALA A 92 21.29 -14.03 19.57
C ALA A 92 20.57 -12.72 19.26
N LEU A 93 19.60 -12.31 20.08
CA LEU A 93 18.91 -11.05 19.96
C LEU A 93 19.89 -9.86 20.11
N ASN A 94 20.71 -9.85 21.15
CA ASN A 94 21.68 -8.77 21.40
C ASN A 94 22.65 -8.60 20.23
N ARG A 95 23.12 -9.70 19.64
CA ARG A 95 23.95 -9.64 18.43
C ARG A 95 23.20 -9.11 17.22
N ALA A 96 21.97 -9.58 17.01
CA ALA A 96 21.13 -9.18 15.88
C ALA A 96 20.79 -7.68 15.93
N TRP A 97 20.49 -7.17 17.12
CA TRP A 97 20.13 -5.76 17.34
C TRP A 97 21.36 -4.84 17.52
N GLY A 98 22.57 -5.42 17.63
CA GLY A 98 23.78 -4.63 17.87
C GLY A 98 23.78 -3.93 19.24
N ASN A 99 23.18 -4.55 20.27
CA ASN A 99 22.96 -3.94 21.60
C ASN A 99 24.26 -3.62 22.36
N VAL A 100 25.40 -4.17 21.93
CA VAL A 100 26.72 -3.77 22.44
C VAL A 100 26.96 -2.26 22.29
N PHE A 101 26.31 -1.62 21.32
CA PHE A 101 26.34 -0.17 21.17
C PHE A 101 25.54 0.46 22.31
N TRP A 102 26.19 1.36 23.07
CA TRP A 102 25.67 1.98 24.28
C TRP A 102 25.32 1.00 25.43
N SER A 103 25.88 -0.22 25.41
CA SER A 103 25.72 -1.21 26.48
C SER A 103 24.25 -1.52 26.80
N MET A 104 23.46 -1.79 25.75
CA MET A 104 22.03 -2.06 25.84
C MET A 104 21.70 -3.55 25.83
N ASP A 105 22.65 -4.44 26.17
CA ASP A 105 22.43 -5.88 26.21
C ASP A 105 21.40 -6.28 27.27
N TYR A 106 20.53 -7.22 26.89
CA TYR A 106 19.54 -7.83 27.78
C TYR A 106 20.03 -9.20 28.27
N ALA A 107 19.81 -9.50 29.54
CA ALA A 107 20.10 -10.81 30.12
C ALA A 107 18.92 -11.80 29.99
N ASP A 108 17.68 -11.26 29.99
CA ASP A 108 16.46 -12.05 29.87
C ASP A 108 15.45 -11.32 28.98
N PHE A 109 14.61 -12.08 28.25
CA PHE A 109 13.56 -11.50 27.39
C PHE A 109 12.55 -10.63 28.17
N SER A 110 12.31 -10.94 29.45
CA SER A 110 11.39 -10.20 30.31
C SER A 110 11.87 -8.78 30.65
N GLU A 111 13.16 -8.48 30.43
CA GLU A 111 13.72 -7.14 30.63
C GLU A 111 13.39 -6.19 29.46
N ILE A 112 12.91 -6.71 28.34
CA ILE A 112 12.68 -5.92 27.12
C ILE A 112 11.33 -5.21 27.23
N ASP A 113 11.36 -3.90 27.38
CA ASP A 113 10.16 -3.06 27.30
C ASP A 113 9.71 -2.84 25.83
N LEU A 114 8.51 -2.27 25.65
CA LEU A 114 8.05 -1.85 24.33
C LEU A 114 8.76 -0.54 23.90
N PRO A 115 9.02 -0.32 22.60
CA PRO A 115 9.87 0.78 22.14
C PRO A 115 9.13 2.14 22.06
N ASN A 116 8.44 2.56 23.13
CA ASN A 116 7.60 3.77 23.10
C ASN A 116 8.02 4.90 24.04
N LEU A 117 8.50 4.62 25.24
CA LEU A 117 8.78 5.65 26.26
C LEU A 117 10.27 5.81 26.56
N THR A 118 11.11 5.53 25.59
CA THR A 118 12.56 5.71 25.71
C THR A 118 12.93 7.19 25.80
N VAL A 119 14.01 7.51 26.52
CA VAL A 119 14.48 8.89 26.71
C VAL A 119 14.96 9.53 25.40
N THR A 120 15.58 8.72 24.54
CA THR A 120 15.99 9.08 23.18
C THR A 120 15.41 8.06 22.20
N GLU A 121 15.86 8.06 20.96
CA GLU A 121 15.41 7.10 19.96
C GLU A 121 15.68 5.66 20.42
N PRO A 122 14.69 4.77 20.37
CA PRO A 122 14.91 3.35 20.63
C PRO A 122 15.80 2.74 19.55
N ASN A 123 16.43 1.58 19.83
CA ASN A 123 17.18 0.81 18.84
C ASN A 123 16.28 0.52 17.62
N PRO A 124 16.71 0.86 16.37
CA PRO A 124 15.88 0.65 15.16
C PRO A 124 15.47 -0.82 14.96
N ALA A 125 16.34 -1.79 15.29
CA ALA A 125 15.99 -3.21 15.21
C ALA A 125 14.89 -3.60 16.22
N HIS A 126 14.89 -2.99 17.40
CA HIS A 126 13.83 -3.15 18.40
C HIS A 126 12.48 -2.61 17.89
N VAL A 127 12.49 -1.41 17.30
CA VAL A 127 11.27 -0.84 16.67
C VAL A 127 10.76 -1.74 15.55
N LEU A 128 11.65 -2.18 14.67
CA LEU A 128 11.30 -3.09 13.57
C LEU A 128 10.72 -4.41 14.08
N ALA A 129 11.33 -5.01 15.10
CA ALA A 129 10.82 -6.24 15.73
C ALA A 129 9.41 -6.03 16.32
N PHE A 130 9.16 -4.89 16.96
CA PHE A 130 7.84 -4.57 17.50
C PHE A 130 6.78 -4.34 16.39
N ARG A 131 7.18 -3.73 15.26
CA ARG A 131 6.29 -3.56 14.10
C ARG A 131 5.93 -4.90 13.47
N ARG A 132 6.90 -5.79 13.28
CA ARG A 132 6.70 -7.17 12.81
C ARG A 132 5.75 -7.94 13.73
N PHE A 133 6.04 -7.92 15.03
CA PHE A 133 5.18 -8.53 16.03
C PHE A 133 3.75 -8.02 15.96
N SER A 134 3.54 -6.71 15.92
CA SER A 134 2.21 -6.11 15.88
C SER A 134 1.44 -6.52 14.61
N SER A 135 2.10 -6.56 13.48
CA SER A 135 1.55 -7.05 12.21
C SER A 135 1.14 -8.53 12.29
N ASP A 136 2.01 -9.37 12.87
CA ASP A 136 1.72 -10.80 13.08
C ASP A 136 0.50 -11.00 13.98
N GLN A 137 0.30 -10.13 15.01
CA GLN A 137 -0.87 -10.24 15.89
C GLN A 137 -2.18 -9.92 15.15
N VAL A 138 -2.18 -8.98 14.20
CA VAL A 138 -3.34 -8.71 13.33
C VAL A 138 -3.64 -9.93 12.46
N ALA A 139 -2.63 -10.50 11.81
CA ALA A 139 -2.79 -11.68 10.97
C ALA A 139 -3.29 -12.90 11.76
N LEU A 140 -2.75 -13.14 12.96
CA LEU A 140 -3.21 -14.21 13.86
C LEU A 140 -4.65 -14.01 14.32
N PHE A 141 -5.06 -12.77 14.59
CA PHE A 141 -6.43 -12.45 14.96
C PHE A 141 -7.40 -12.68 13.79
N ASN A 142 -7.02 -12.29 12.58
CA ASN A 142 -7.78 -12.57 11.36
C ASN A 142 -7.95 -14.08 11.15
N ARG A 143 -6.86 -14.84 11.19
CA ARG A 143 -6.86 -16.29 11.01
C ARG A 143 -7.79 -17.00 12.00
N ALA A 144 -7.77 -16.60 13.27
CA ALA A 144 -8.62 -17.20 14.28
C ALA A 144 -10.13 -17.10 13.97
N GLN A 145 -10.55 -16.01 13.34
CA GLN A 145 -11.93 -15.79 12.88
C GLN A 145 -12.21 -16.55 11.58
N CYS A 146 -11.29 -16.54 10.64
CA CYS A 146 -11.38 -17.27 9.38
C CYS A 146 -11.57 -18.77 9.63
N ASP A 147 -10.72 -19.37 10.46
CA ASP A 147 -10.80 -20.80 10.83
C ASP A 147 -12.13 -21.15 11.48
N ALA A 148 -12.63 -20.27 12.37
CA ALA A 148 -13.91 -20.45 13.03
C ALA A 148 -15.10 -20.46 12.06
N ILE A 149 -15.08 -19.60 11.03
CA ILE A 149 -16.14 -19.53 10.03
C ILE A 149 -16.04 -20.71 9.06
N ARG A 150 -14.84 -21.06 8.59
CA ARG A 150 -14.62 -22.17 7.67
C ARG A 150 -15.05 -23.54 8.23
N ALA A 151 -15.09 -23.70 9.54
CA ALA A 151 -15.64 -24.90 10.16
C ALA A 151 -17.12 -25.15 9.84
N TYR A 152 -17.87 -24.11 9.41
CA TYR A 152 -19.31 -24.16 9.19
C TYR A 152 -19.78 -23.61 7.84
N SER A 153 -18.91 -22.92 7.08
CA SER A 153 -19.29 -22.24 5.84
C SER A 153 -18.24 -22.42 4.77
N ASP A 154 -18.69 -22.66 3.53
CA ASP A 154 -17.86 -22.70 2.33
C ASP A 154 -17.90 -21.36 1.56
N ALA A 155 -18.69 -20.39 2.03
CA ALA A 155 -18.78 -19.06 1.40
C ALA A 155 -17.44 -18.32 1.51
N PRO A 156 -17.09 -17.50 0.49
CA PRO A 156 -15.84 -16.76 0.49
C PRO A 156 -15.66 -15.84 1.71
N LEU A 157 -14.43 -15.71 2.16
CA LEU A 157 -14.04 -14.79 3.24
C LEU A 157 -13.35 -13.57 2.66
N MET A 158 -13.63 -12.41 3.23
CA MET A 158 -13.06 -11.13 2.81
C MET A 158 -12.84 -10.19 4.02
N HIS A 159 -12.02 -9.17 3.82
CA HIS A 159 -11.82 -8.07 4.77
C HIS A 159 -11.71 -6.75 4.00
N ASN A 160 -12.31 -5.67 4.52
CA ASN A 160 -12.22 -4.34 3.94
C ASN A 160 -10.99 -3.59 4.48
N PHE A 161 -9.93 -3.57 3.70
CA PHE A 161 -8.72 -2.81 4.02
C PHE A 161 -8.93 -1.31 3.81
N MET A 162 -8.24 -0.49 4.58
CA MET A 162 -8.20 0.97 4.35
C MET A 162 -7.01 1.36 3.47
N GLY A 163 -7.22 2.32 2.59
CA GLY A 163 -6.15 2.89 1.77
C GLY A 163 -5.05 3.57 2.60
N ARG A 164 -3.79 3.41 2.18
CA ARG A 164 -2.59 3.97 2.82
C ARG A 164 -2.35 3.51 4.27
N ILE A 165 -2.79 2.35 4.64
CA ILE A 165 -2.41 1.73 5.91
C ILE A 165 -1.20 0.84 5.65
N THR A 166 -0.09 1.14 6.33
CA THR A 166 1.18 0.39 6.25
C THR A 166 1.62 -0.16 7.60
N SER A 167 0.78 -0.08 8.62
CA SER A 167 1.06 -0.50 9.99
C SER A 167 1.06 -2.02 10.20
N PHE A 168 0.49 -2.78 9.27
CA PHE A 168 0.52 -4.23 9.24
C PHE A 168 0.60 -4.75 7.80
N ASP A 169 1.02 -5.98 7.64
CA ASP A 169 1.18 -6.63 6.34
C ASP A 169 -0.17 -7.15 5.82
N HIS A 170 -0.73 -6.45 4.82
CA HIS A 170 -1.98 -6.85 4.17
C HIS A 170 -1.82 -8.17 3.39
N TYR A 171 -0.63 -8.47 2.87
CA TYR A 171 -0.38 -9.74 2.20
C TYR A 171 -0.49 -10.91 3.19
N ALA A 172 0.05 -10.74 4.42
CA ALA A 172 -0.04 -11.76 5.46
C ALA A 172 -1.50 -12.04 5.88
N VAL A 173 -2.31 -11.01 6.03
CA VAL A 173 -3.75 -11.13 6.33
C VAL A 173 -4.51 -11.78 5.16
N SER A 174 -4.19 -11.40 3.93
CA SER A 174 -4.89 -11.88 2.73
C SER A 174 -4.68 -13.37 2.44
N ARG A 175 -3.66 -14.01 3.00
CA ARG A 175 -3.45 -15.47 2.88
C ARG A 175 -4.59 -16.30 3.46
N ASP A 176 -5.37 -15.75 4.37
CA ASP A 176 -6.52 -16.41 4.97
C ASP A 176 -7.86 -16.05 4.28
N LEU A 177 -7.83 -15.13 3.31
CA LEU A 177 -9.00 -14.59 2.62
C LEU A 177 -9.13 -15.12 1.19
N ASP A 178 -10.36 -15.17 0.67
CA ASP A 178 -10.66 -15.54 -0.72
C ASP A 178 -10.79 -14.31 -1.63
N ILE A 179 -11.16 -13.18 -1.04
CA ILE A 179 -11.39 -11.92 -1.73
C ILE A 179 -10.70 -10.82 -0.92
N ALA A 180 -9.84 -10.04 -1.53
CA ALA A 180 -9.41 -8.78 -0.93
C ALA A 180 -10.48 -7.72 -1.20
N SER A 181 -10.75 -6.86 -0.24
CA SER A 181 -11.58 -5.68 -0.50
C SER A 181 -11.00 -4.45 0.20
N TRP A 182 -11.41 -3.28 -0.25
CA TRP A 182 -10.92 -2.05 0.34
C TRP A 182 -11.94 -0.92 0.26
N ASP A 183 -11.72 0.12 1.05
CA ASP A 183 -12.60 1.25 1.20
C ASP A 183 -12.03 2.46 0.48
N SER A 184 -12.72 2.88 -0.59
CA SER A 184 -12.29 3.91 -1.53
C SER A 184 -13.00 5.22 -1.29
N TYR A 185 -12.28 6.20 -0.75
CA TYR A 185 -12.77 7.54 -0.48
C TYR A 185 -11.91 8.61 -1.17
N PRO A 186 -11.98 8.75 -2.52
CA PRO A 186 -11.04 9.56 -3.29
C PRO A 186 -10.88 11.00 -2.80
N LEU A 187 -11.99 11.67 -2.45
CA LEU A 187 -11.94 13.06 -1.96
C LEU A 187 -11.48 13.13 -0.51
N GLY A 188 -11.96 12.22 0.33
CA GLY A 188 -11.55 12.15 1.74
C GLY A 188 -10.05 11.89 1.85
N PHE A 189 -9.52 10.95 1.10
CA PHE A 189 -8.09 10.62 1.11
C PHE A 189 -7.22 11.72 0.53
N LEU A 190 -7.68 12.42 -0.52
CA LEU A 190 -6.96 13.58 -1.05
C LEU A 190 -6.73 14.63 0.03
N MET A 191 -7.73 14.89 0.89
CA MET A 191 -7.64 15.91 1.92
C MET A 191 -6.92 15.46 3.18
N ASP A 192 -7.02 14.18 3.57
CA ASP A 192 -6.53 13.64 4.83
C ASP A 192 -5.21 12.86 4.71
N ARG A 193 -5.03 12.07 3.65
CA ARG A 193 -3.94 11.07 3.56
C ARG A 193 -2.94 11.30 2.44
N ASN A 194 -3.24 12.19 1.52
CA ASN A 194 -2.35 12.51 0.39
C ASN A 194 -1.39 13.63 0.79
N GLU A 195 -0.09 13.40 0.58
CA GLU A 195 0.99 14.35 0.91
C GLU A 195 1.25 15.38 -0.19
N ALA A 196 0.44 15.40 -1.25
CA ALA A 196 0.56 16.39 -2.31
C ALA A 196 0.42 17.83 -1.78
N ASP A 197 1.03 18.77 -2.48
CA ASP A 197 0.94 20.18 -2.15
C ASP A 197 -0.49 20.74 -2.32
N GLN A 198 -0.69 21.95 -1.81
CA GLN A 198 -2.02 22.57 -1.83
C GLN A 198 -2.51 22.84 -3.27
N ALA A 199 -1.63 23.18 -4.19
CA ALA A 199 -2.01 23.46 -5.59
C ALA A 199 -2.57 22.19 -6.28
N PHE A 200 -1.97 21.03 -6.01
CA PHE A 200 -2.48 19.73 -6.48
C PHE A 200 -3.84 19.40 -5.82
N LYS A 201 -3.96 19.58 -4.50
CA LYS A 201 -5.22 19.34 -3.77
C LYS A 201 -6.35 20.26 -4.27
N ASP A 202 -6.05 21.52 -4.55
CA ASP A 202 -7.02 22.48 -5.10
C ASP A 202 -7.48 22.09 -6.50
N ARG A 203 -6.55 21.61 -7.33
CA ARG A 203 -6.84 21.14 -8.69
C ARG A 203 -7.80 19.96 -8.72
N TYR A 204 -7.58 18.97 -7.84
CA TYR A 204 -8.34 17.74 -7.79
C TYR A 204 -9.37 17.70 -6.65
N LEU A 205 -9.73 18.86 -6.11
CA LEU A 205 -10.60 19.04 -4.95
C LEU A 205 -11.91 18.23 -5.01
N ARG A 206 -12.48 18.06 -6.19
CA ARG A 206 -13.78 17.42 -6.41
C ARG A 206 -13.68 16.16 -7.29
N GLN A 207 -12.49 15.77 -7.68
CA GLN A 207 -12.21 14.61 -8.52
C GLN A 207 -11.47 13.50 -7.76
N GLY A 208 -10.73 13.86 -6.72
CA GLY A 208 -9.76 12.98 -6.08
C GLY A 208 -8.46 12.88 -6.89
N ASP A 209 -7.41 12.36 -6.27
CA ASP A 209 -6.13 12.12 -6.95
C ASP A 209 -6.30 11.04 -8.04
N PRO A 210 -5.90 11.31 -9.29
CA PRO A 210 -6.07 10.38 -10.42
C PRO A 210 -5.37 9.03 -10.27
N ASP A 211 -4.42 8.91 -9.35
CA ASP A 211 -3.58 7.72 -9.21
C ASP A 211 -3.78 6.99 -7.87
N PHE A 212 -4.30 7.68 -6.85
CA PHE A 212 -4.39 7.11 -5.50
C PHE A 212 -5.37 5.92 -5.43
N GLN A 213 -6.54 6.07 -6.03
CA GLN A 213 -7.52 4.98 -6.11
C GLN A 213 -6.94 3.80 -6.91
N ALA A 214 -6.37 4.07 -8.07
CA ALA A 214 -5.80 3.06 -8.96
C ALA A 214 -4.64 2.28 -8.31
N PHE A 215 -3.77 2.94 -7.51
CA PHE A 215 -2.73 2.27 -6.73
C PHE A 215 -3.32 1.18 -5.82
N HIS A 216 -4.38 1.52 -5.10
CA HIS A 216 -5.02 0.58 -4.18
C HIS A 216 -5.78 -0.53 -4.92
N HIS A 217 -6.37 -0.24 -6.08
CA HIS A 217 -6.96 -1.27 -6.93
C HIS A 217 -5.92 -2.33 -7.33
N ASP A 218 -4.76 -1.91 -7.81
CA ASP A 218 -3.68 -2.82 -8.20
C ASP A 218 -3.07 -3.56 -6.99
N LEU A 219 -2.94 -2.90 -5.84
CA LEU A 219 -2.47 -3.52 -4.59
C LEU A 219 -3.43 -4.62 -4.11
N TYR A 220 -4.73 -4.33 -4.04
CA TYR A 220 -5.69 -5.31 -3.52
C TYR A 220 -6.04 -6.41 -4.53
N ARG A 221 -5.89 -6.16 -5.83
CA ARG A 221 -5.89 -7.24 -6.82
C ARG A 221 -4.79 -8.27 -6.53
N SER A 222 -3.59 -7.81 -6.22
CA SER A 222 -2.49 -8.69 -5.81
C SER A 222 -2.76 -9.40 -4.48
N CYS A 223 -3.28 -8.71 -3.48
CA CYS A 223 -3.68 -9.31 -2.21
C CYS A 223 -4.70 -10.44 -2.39
N GLY A 224 -5.68 -10.29 -3.27
CA GLY A 224 -6.71 -11.28 -3.54
C GLY A 224 -6.20 -12.58 -4.19
N ALA A 225 -4.97 -12.58 -4.72
CA ALA A 225 -4.35 -13.77 -5.33
C ALA A 225 -3.63 -14.68 -4.33
N LEU A 226 -3.32 -14.21 -3.12
CA LEU A 226 -2.28 -14.81 -2.26
C LEU A 226 -2.66 -16.12 -1.59
N ARG A 227 -3.93 -16.46 -1.48
CA ARG A 227 -4.34 -17.71 -0.84
C ARG A 227 -3.91 -18.94 -1.63
N ASP A 228 -4.20 -18.95 -2.92
CA ASP A 228 -4.08 -20.14 -3.77
C ASP A 228 -2.91 -20.09 -4.75
N LYS A 229 -2.38 -18.89 -5.03
CA LYS A 229 -1.38 -18.65 -6.07
C LYS A 229 -0.46 -17.47 -5.71
N LEU A 230 0.56 -17.74 -4.91
CA LEU A 230 1.55 -16.72 -4.53
C LEU A 230 2.17 -16.00 -5.74
N ASP A 231 2.26 -16.67 -6.88
CA ASP A 231 2.82 -16.14 -8.12
C ASP A 231 1.78 -15.54 -9.08
N ALA A 232 0.49 -15.51 -8.73
CA ALA A 232 -0.52 -14.83 -9.55
C ALA A 232 -0.53 -13.32 -9.26
N ALA A 233 -0.64 -12.51 -10.30
CA ALA A 233 -0.85 -11.07 -10.19
C ALA A 233 -2.35 -10.70 -10.15
N GLU A 234 -3.21 -11.67 -10.43
CA GLU A 234 -4.66 -11.50 -10.55
C GLU A 234 -5.37 -12.29 -9.48
N GLY A 235 -6.03 -11.59 -8.56
CA GLY A 235 -6.88 -12.16 -7.54
C GLY A 235 -8.24 -11.51 -7.51
N ARG A 236 -9.17 -12.15 -6.80
CA ARG A 236 -10.52 -11.61 -6.58
C ARG A 236 -10.44 -10.43 -5.65
N TRP A 237 -11.03 -9.30 -6.06
CA TRP A 237 -11.07 -8.13 -5.20
C TRP A 237 -12.32 -7.26 -5.45
N TRP A 238 -12.74 -6.53 -4.40
CA TRP A 238 -13.92 -5.67 -4.40
C TRP A 238 -13.59 -4.30 -3.84
N VAL A 239 -14.33 -3.28 -4.28
CA VAL A 239 -14.48 -2.04 -3.51
C VAL A 239 -15.64 -2.24 -2.54
N MET A 240 -15.36 -2.27 -1.23
CA MET A 240 -16.39 -2.55 -0.23
C MET A 240 -17.14 -1.29 0.21
N GLU A 241 -16.42 -0.16 0.24
CA GLU A 241 -16.99 1.14 0.57
C GLU A 241 -16.52 2.19 -0.46
N GLN A 242 -17.29 2.41 -1.51
CA GLN A 242 -17.05 3.51 -2.43
C GLN A 242 -17.71 4.78 -1.93
N GLN A 243 -17.01 5.91 -1.99
CA GLN A 243 -17.50 7.23 -1.62
C GLN A 243 -18.71 7.64 -2.50
N PRO A 244 -19.90 7.91 -1.92
CA PRO A 244 -21.10 8.31 -2.69
C PRO A 244 -21.33 9.83 -2.76
N GLY A 245 -20.53 10.61 -2.02
CA GLY A 245 -20.67 12.05 -1.86
C GLY A 245 -19.72 12.58 -0.80
N PRO A 246 -19.98 13.74 -0.15
CA PRO A 246 -19.14 14.21 0.94
C PRO A 246 -19.02 13.19 2.08
N VAL A 247 -17.80 13.02 2.60
CA VAL A 247 -17.57 12.29 3.86
C VAL A 247 -17.67 13.25 5.05
N ASN A 248 -17.37 12.82 6.28
CA ASN A 248 -17.45 13.66 7.47
C ASN A 248 -16.19 13.69 8.32
N TRP A 249 -15.16 12.92 7.93
CA TRP A 249 -13.96 12.67 8.74
C TRP A 249 -12.71 13.38 8.22
N ALA A 250 -12.70 13.82 6.95
CA ALA A 250 -11.59 14.59 6.42
C ALA A 250 -11.63 16.05 6.90
N PRO A 251 -10.50 16.79 6.87
CA PRO A 251 -10.47 18.21 7.24
C PRO A 251 -11.44 19.06 6.41
N TRP A 252 -11.62 18.73 5.13
CA TRP A 252 -12.59 19.34 4.22
C TRP A 252 -13.30 18.24 3.41
N ASN A 253 -14.59 18.35 3.24
CA ASN A 253 -15.43 17.32 2.67
C ASN A 253 -16.27 17.85 1.50
N PRO A 254 -15.66 18.17 0.35
CA PRO A 254 -16.37 18.67 -0.83
C PRO A 254 -17.27 17.59 -1.46
N ALA A 255 -18.26 18.02 -2.21
CA ALA A 255 -19.02 17.11 -3.06
C ALA A 255 -18.23 16.82 -4.35
N PRO A 256 -18.30 15.58 -4.89
CA PRO A 256 -17.69 15.24 -6.18
C PRO A 256 -18.32 16.06 -7.33
N LEU A 257 -17.56 16.25 -8.41
CA LEU A 257 -18.13 16.72 -9.67
C LEU A 257 -19.10 15.68 -10.22
N PRO A 258 -20.17 16.11 -10.91
CA PRO A 258 -21.00 15.20 -11.70
C PRO A 258 -20.13 14.38 -12.68
N GLY A 259 -20.35 13.08 -12.74
CA GLY A 259 -19.57 12.14 -13.54
C GLY A 259 -18.53 11.35 -12.74
N MET A 260 -18.10 11.86 -11.58
CA MET A 260 -16.99 11.23 -10.86
C MET A 260 -17.33 9.89 -10.23
N LEU A 261 -18.57 9.68 -9.75
CA LEU A 261 -18.96 8.37 -9.22
C LEU A 261 -18.95 7.31 -10.32
N ARG A 262 -19.36 7.68 -11.52
CA ARG A 262 -19.30 6.82 -12.70
C ARG A 262 -17.83 6.52 -13.06
N LEU A 263 -16.98 7.55 -13.14
CA LEU A 263 -15.56 7.40 -13.44
C LEU A 263 -14.87 6.47 -12.43
N TRP A 264 -15.03 6.71 -11.12
CA TRP A 264 -14.40 5.89 -10.06
C TRP A 264 -14.84 4.42 -10.13
N ALA A 265 -16.14 4.17 -10.37
CA ALA A 265 -16.64 2.81 -10.50
C ALA A 265 -16.04 2.09 -11.72
N TRP A 266 -16.01 2.76 -12.88
CA TRP A 266 -15.42 2.18 -14.08
C TRP A 266 -13.90 2.01 -13.97
N GLU A 267 -13.20 2.86 -13.25
CA GLU A 267 -11.77 2.63 -12.96
C GLU A 267 -11.57 1.36 -12.14
N ALA A 268 -12.39 1.12 -11.11
CA ALA A 268 -12.32 -0.12 -10.34
C ALA A 268 -12.57 -1.35 -11.24
N PHE A 269 -13.60 -1.33 -12.10
CA PHE A 269 -13.87 -2.44 -13.04
C PHE A 269 -12.76 -2.60 -14.09
N ALA A 270 -12.19 -1.53 -14.60
CA ALA A 270 -11.05 -1.60 -15.52
C ALA A 270 -9.78 -2.18 -14.87
N HIS A 271 -9.66 -2.09 -13.55
CA HIS A 271 -8.62 -2.74 -12.76
C HIS A 271 -9.00 -4.15 -12.29
N GLY A 272 -10.17 -4.67 -12.67
CA GLY A 272 -10.62 -6.04 -12.42
C GLY A 272 -11.43 -6.24 -11.15
N ALA A 273 -12.05 -5.20 -10.58
CA ALA A 273 -12.99 -5.37 -9.48
C ALA A 273 -14.19 -6.21 -9.90
N GLU A 274 -14.58 -7.19 -9.06
CA GLU A 274 -15.83 -7.94 -9.26
C GLU A 274 -17.06 -7.16 -8.78
N THR A 275 -16.87 -6.25 -7.82
CA THR A 275 -17.94 -5.51 -7.16
C THR A 275 -17.48 -4.12 -6.74
N VAL A 276 -18.34 -3.13 -6.93
CA VAL A 276 -18.24 -1.80 -6.32
C VAL A 276 -19.46 -1.57 -5.45
N SER A 277 -19.25 -1.53 -4.14
CA SER A 277 -20.25 -1.29 -3.13
C SER A 277 -20.11 0.11 -2.54
N TYR A 278 -21.20 0.78 -2.21
CA TYR A 278 -21.17 2.16 -1.73
C TYR A 278 -21.44 2.23 -0.23
N PHE A 279 -20.64 2.94 0.50
CA PHE A 279 -20.97 3.29 1.87
C PHE A 279 -21.46 4.74 1.90
N ARG A 280 -22.77 4.96 2.03
CA ARG A 280 -23.81 3.97 2.35
C ARG A 280 -25.04 4.14 1.45
N TRP A 281 -25.99 3.20 1.54
CA TRP A 281 -27.27 3.30 0.83
C TRP A 281 -28.05 4.55 1.23
N ARG A 282 -28.26 4.78 2.54
CA ARG A 282 -28.95 5.94 3.06
C ARG A 282 -28.16 6.62 4.16
N GLN A 283 -27.99 7.94 4.04
CA GLN A 283 -27.35 8.78 5.04
C GLN A 283 -28.08 8.67 6.39
N ALA A 284 -27.33 8.45 7.48
CA ALA A 284 -27.88 8.39 8.81
C ALA A 284 -28.31 9.79 9.30
N PRO A 285 -29.51 9.92 9.91
CA PRO A 285 -29.97 11.22 10.41
C PRO A 285 -29.44 11.55 11.82
N PHE A 286 -28.54 10.74 12.37
CA PHE A 286 -28.02 10.86 13.75
C PHE A 286 -26.61 10.28 13.88
N ALA A 287 -26.02 10.46 15.05
CA ALA A 287 -24.72 9.94 15.48
C ALA A 287 -23.51 10.53 14.70
N GLN A 288 -22.34 9.90 14.82
CA GLN A 288 -21.07 10.46 14.39
C GLN A 288 -21.00 10.66 12.87
N GLU A 289 -21.63 9.79 12.10
CA GLU A 289 -21.59 9.81 10.63
C GLU A 289 -22.84 10.45 9.99
N GLN A 290 -23.56 11.30 10.72
CA GLN A 290 -24.75 11.98 10.18
C GLN A 290 -24.42 12.91 8.99
N GLN A 291 -23.18 13.36 8.85
CA GLN A 291 -22.71 14.17 7.72
C GLN A 291 -22.14 13.32 6.58
N HIS A 292 -21.95 12.01 6.78
CA HIS A 292 -21.47 11.10 5.74
C HIS A 292 -22.59 10.83 4.74
N ALA A 293 -22.40 11.23 3.49
CA ALA A 293 -23.41 11.08 2.44
C ALA A 293 -23.76 9.61 2.19
N GLY A 294 -24.98 9.39 1.72
CA GLY A 294 -25.45 8.12 1.17
C GLY A 294 -25.91 8.30 -0.27
N LEU A 295 -26.25 7.21 -0.95
CA LEU A 295 -26.94 7.25 -2.24
C LEU A 295 -28.38 7.77 -2.09
N LYS A 296 -28.93 7.68 -0.88
CA LYS A 296 -30.17 8.34 -0.48
C LYS A 296 -29.91 9.31 0.67
N ARG A 297 -30.67 10.40 0.67
CA ARG A 297 -30.71 11.38 1.75
C ARG A 297 -31.39 10.79 3.00
N PRO A 298 -31.27 11.44 4.17
CA PRO A 298 -31.93 10.97 5.40
C PRO A 298 -33.45 10.81 5.27
N ASP A 299 -34.08 11.62 4.41
CA ASP A 299 -35.55 11.60 4.12
C ASP A 299 -35.94 10.55 3.06
N ASN A 300 -35.05 9.63 2.67
CA ASN A 300 -35.19 8.65 1.59
C ASN A 300 -35.24 9.24 0.16
N GLY A 301 -35.10 10.53 -0.02
CA GLY A 301 -34.94 11.15 -1.34
C GLY A 301 -33.62 10.71 -2.00
N ALA A 302 -33.56 10.76 -3.33
CA ALA A 302 -32.33 10.49 -4.07
C ALA A 302 -31.26 11.54 -3.71
N ALA A 303 -30.02 11.08 -3.44
CA ALA A 303 -28.86 11.96 -3.44
C ALA A 303 -28.30 12.07 -4.87
N PRO A 304 -27.48 13.09 -5.18
CA PRO A 304 -26.97 13.32 -6.54
C PRO A 304 -26.28 12.10 -7.17
N GLY A 305 -25.49 11.36 -6.40
CA GLY A 305 -24.75 10.20 -6.89
C GLY A 305 -25.60 8.98 -7.29
N LEU A 306 -26.86 8.89 -6.84
CA LEU A 306 -27.70 7.73 -7.15
C LEU A 306 -27.94 7.54 -8.65
N ALA A 307 -28.07 8.64 -9.40
CA ALA A 307 -28.27 8.58 -10.85
C ALA A 307 -27.06 8.01 -11.59
N GLU A 308 -25.84 8.40 -11.20
CA GLU A 308 -24.61 7.88 -11.78
C GLU A 308 -24.41 6.39 -11.48
N VAL A 309 -24.72 5.96 -10.25
CA VAL A 309 -24.67 4.55 -9.87
C VAL A 309 -25.67 3.71 -10.66
N ALA A 310 -26.89 4.23 -10.88
CA ALA A 310 -27.89 3.57 -11.71
C ALA A 310 -27.44 3.48 -13.18
N GLN A 311 -26.76 4.52 -13.69
CA GLN A 311 -26.16 4.50 -15.03
C GLN A 311 -25.10 3.42 -15.14
N VAL A 312 -24.14 3.33 -14.19
CA VAL A 312 -23.11 2.27 -14.17
C VAL A 312 -23.75 0.89 -14.16
N ALA A 313 -24.78 0.68 -13.34
CA ALA A 313 -25.51 -0.59 -13.29
C ALA A 313 -26.15 -0.96 -14.64
N ALA A 314 -26.71 0.01 -15.35
CA ALA A 314 -27.25 -0.19 -16.69
C ALA A 314 -26.16 -0.48 -17.72
N GLU A 315 -25.05 0.24 -17.69
CA GLU A 315 -23.90 0.03 -18.59
C GLU A 315 -23.29 -1.37 -18.41
N LEU A 316 -23.16 -1.86 -17.17
CA LEU A 316 -22.65 -3.21 -16.87
C LEU A 316 -23.52 -4.33 -17.47
N THR A 317 -24.84 -4.11 -17.68
CA THR A 317 -25.70 -5.12 -18.29
C THR A 317 -25.43 -5.32 -19.79
N THR A 318 -24.83 -4.35 -20.43
CA THR A 318 -24.56 -4.35 -21.88
C THR A 318 -23.08 -4.53 -22.23
N MET A 319 -22.20 -4.29 -21.26
CA MET A 319 -20.78 -4.45 -21.47
C MET A 319 -20.37 -5.92 -21.28
N PRO A 320 -19.68 -6.54 -22.25
CA PRO A 320 -19.12 -7.86 -22.04
C PRO A 320 -18.05 -7.79 -20.94
N GLU A 321 -17.81 -8.89 -20.26
CA GLU A 321 -16.77 -9.00 -19.24
C GLU A 321 -15.43 -8.55 -19.82
N ALA A 322 -14.88 -7.48 -19.25
CA ALA A 322 -13.67 -6.84 -19.77
C ALA A 322 -12.40 -7.64 -19.43
N GLY A 323 -12.46 -8.43 -18.38
CA GLY A 323 -11.29 -9.13 -17.83
C GLY A 323 -10.21 -8.16 -17.33
N THR A 324 -9.16 -8.70 -16.75
CA THR A 324 -7.92 -7.98 -16.49
C THR A 324 -6.95 -8.22 -17.63
N GLY A 325 -6.28 -7.17 -18.13
CA GLY A 325 -5.21 -7.31 -19.11
C GLY A 325 -3.89 -7.63 -18.41
N ALA A 326 -3.00 -8.34 -19.07
CA ALA A 326 -1.65 -8.55 -18.58
C ALA A 326 -0.90 -7.20 -18.50
N ALA A 327 -0.47 -6.79 -17.32
CA ALA A 327 0.36 -5.62 -17.14
C ALA A 327 1.79 -5.91 -17.66
N GLN A 328 2.38 -4.92 -18.32
CA GLN A 328 3.76 -5.02 -18.82
C GLN A 328 4.79 -4.47 -17.82
N ALA A 329 4.34 -3.70 -16.86
CA ALA A 329 5.16 -3.15 -15.79
C ALA A 329 4.73 -3.71 -14.42
N ALA A 330 5.71 -3.93 -13.55
CA ALA A 330 5.47 -4.30 -12.16
C ALA A 330 6.10 -3.28 -11.20
N LEU A 331 5.47 -3.11 -10.06
CA LEU A 331 5.96 -2.32 -8.94
C LEU A 331 5.96 -3.20 -7.70
N ILE A 332 7.12 -3.39 -7.08
CA ILE A 332 7.20 -4.16 -5.84
C ILE A 332 6.85 -3.25 -4.66
N PHE A 333 5.89 -3.69 -3.87
CA PHE A 333 5.48 -3.04 -2.62
C PHE A 333 5.70 -3.99 -1.45
N ASP A 334 6.39 -3.51 -0.41
CA ASP A 334 6.85 -4.33 0.73
C ASP A 334 6.50 -3.66 2.06
N TYR A 335 5.64 -4.30 2.85
CA TYR A 335 5.27 -3.82 4.19
C TYR A 335 6.44 -3.87 5.17
N GLU A 336 7.33 -4.85 5.03
CA GLU A 336 8.54 -4.96 5.84
C GLU A 336 9.46 -3.74 5.65
N SER A 337 9.61 -3.28 4.41
CA SER A 337 10.35 -2.05 4.09
C SER A 337 9.65 -0.81 4.64
N ALA A 338 8.32 -0.77 4.65
CA ALA A 338 7.58 0.33 5.30
C ALA A 338 7.89 0.38 6.80
N PHE A 339 7.91 -0.76 7.49
CA PHE A 339 8.32 -0.84 8.91
C PHE A 339 9.77 -0.39 9.12
N ALA A 340 10.67 -0.80 8.24
CA ALA A 340 12.09 -0.45 8.29
C ALA A 340 12.32 1.05 8.11
N TRP A 341 11.60 1.68 7.18
CA TRP A 341 11.67 3.12 6.95
C TRP A 341 11.12 3.92 8.13
N GLU A 342 10.06 3.44 8.78
CA GLU A 342 9.53 4.05 9.99
C GLU A 342 10.48 3.90 11.17
N ALA A 343 11.10 2.71 11.34
CA ALA A 343 12.07 2.46 12.41
C ALA A 343 13.35 3.31 12.25
N GLN A 344 13.76 3.60 11.02
CA GLN A 344 14.96 4.37 10.71
C GLN A 344 14.73 5.30 9.50
N PRO A 345 13.96 6.39 9.65
CA PRO A 345 13.64 7.28 8.53
C PRO A 345 14.85 8.01 7.97
N GLN A 346 15.80 8.44 8.81
CA GLN A 346 17.05 9.15 8.45
C GLN A 346 16.83 10.52 7.79
N GLY A 347 15.63 11.07 7.84
CA GLY A 347 15.27 12.38 7.34
C GLY A 347 13.83 12.74 7.69
N ARG A 348 13.50 14.03 7.63
CA ARG A 348 12.12 14.48 7.82
C ARG A 348 11.30 14.11 6.58
N ASP A 349 10.06 13.68 6.78
CA ASP A 349 9.10 13.36 5.71
C ASP A 349 9.58 12.23 4.79
N PHE A 350 10.36 11.29 5.33
CA PHE A 350 10.78 10.07 4.67
C PHE A 350 9.73 8.98 4.92
N ASP A 351 8.90 8.75 3.93
CA ASP A 351 7.83 7.77 3.95
C ASP A 351 7.98 6.80 2.78
N TYR A 352 7.99 5.49 3.07
CA TYR A 352 8.14 4.44 2.06
C TYR A 352 6.99 4.44 1.07
N PHE A 353 5.75 4.56 1.57
CA PHE A 353 4.57 4.60 0.72
C PHE A 353 4.65 5.76 -0.27
N HIS A 354 5.08 6.94 0.17
CA HIS A 354 5.21 8.12 -0.67
C HIS A 354 6.19 7.88 -1.83
N LEU A 355 7.38 7.31 -1.57
CA LEU A 355 8.33 6.98 -2.64
C LEU A 355 7.72 6.02 -3.66
N VAL A 356 7.14 4.92 -3.19
CA VAL A 356 6.53 3.90 -4.08
C VAL A 356 5.36 4.49 -4.86
N TYR A 357 4.56 5.32 -4.21
CA TYR A 357 3.42 5.99 -4.84
C TYR A 357 3.83 6.99 -5.93
N GLU A 358 4.91 7.74 -5.73
CA GLU A 358 5.46 8.62 -6.78
C GLU A 358 5.96 7.83 -8.00
N VAL A 359 6.59 6.67 -7.79
CA VAL A 359 6.95 5.75 -8.89
C VAL A 359 5.71 5.26 -9.61
N TYR A 360 4.66 4.86 -8.90
CA TYR A 360 3.40 4.45 -9.48
C TYR A 360 2.78 5.56 -10.34
N ARG A 361 2.74 6.79 -9.83
CA ARG A 361 2.27 7.96 -10.57
C ARG A 361 3.04 8.18 -11.88
N ALA A 362 4.36 8.06 -11.85
CA ALA A 362 5.22 8.20 -13.03
C ALA A 362 4.94 7.11 -14.08
N LEU A 363 4.71 5.88 -13.66
CA LEU A 363 4.31 4.77 -14.52
C LEU A 363 2.93 5.05 -15.15
N ARG A 364 1.94 5.46 -14.35
CA ARG A 364 0.59 5.82 -14.83
C ARG A 364 0.59 7.01 -15.78
N ALA A 365 1.34 8.08 -15.47
CA ALA A 365 1.51 9.24 -16.33
C ALA A 365 2.23 8.92 -17.65
N SER A 366 2.93 7.78 -17.70
CA SER A 366 3.54 7.22 -18.90
C SER A 366 2.64 6.26 -19.66
N GLY A 367 1.37 6.12 -19.25
CA GLY A 367 0.36 5.29 -19.90
C GLY A 367 0.64 3.79 -19.80
N LEU A 368 1.36 3.33 -18.78
CA LEU A 368 1.66 1.92 -18.55
C LEU A 368 0.58 1.27 -17.67
N ASP A 369 0.27 0.02 -17.96
CA ASP A 369 -0.52 -0.86 -17.10
C ASP A 369 0.42 -1.52 -16.09
N ILE A 370 0.01 -1.57 -14.80
CA ILE A 370 0.89 -1.90 -13.69
C ILE A 370 0.27 -3.02 -12.86
N ASP A 371 1.10 -3.97 -12.41
CA ASP A 371 0.79 -4.85 -11.30
C ASP A 371 1.63 -4.45 -10.08
N ILE A 372 1.01 -4.35 -8.90
CA ILE A 372 1.72 -4.20 -7.64
C ILE A 372 1.92 -5.59 -7.06
N LEU A 373 3.16 -5.94 -6.70
CA LEU A 373 3.53 -7.29 -6.33
C LEU A 373 4.23 -7.36 -4.97
N PRO A 374 4.01 -8.42 -4.18
CA PRO A 374 4.81 -8.68 -2.98
C PRO A 374 6.23 -9.11 -3.33
N PRO A 375 7.22 -8.90 -2.44
CA PRO A 375 8.62 -9.29 -2.70
C PRO A 375 8.89 -10.79 -2.66
N GLY A 376 8.00 -11.59 -2.09
CA GLY A 376 8.20 -13.03 -1.88
C GLY A 376 7.90 -13.95 -3.06
N ARG A 377 7.79 -13.42 -4.28
CA ARG A 377 7.52 -14.23 -5.48
C ARG A 377 8.79 -14.93 -5.96
N ASN A 378 8.60 -16.14 -6.53
CA ASN A 378 9.69 -16.91 -7.15
C ASN A 378 9.87 -16.57 -8.63
N ASP A 379 8.86 -16.00 -9.29
CA ASP A 379 8.84 -15.72 -10.72
C ASP A 379 8.30 -14.31 -11.01
N TYR A 380 9.11 -13.51 -11.71
CA TYR A 380 8.78 -12.20 -12.25
C TYR A 380 8.84 -12.19 -13.79
N SER A 381 8.90 -13.34 -14.43
CA SER A 381 8.84 -13.45 -15.88
C SER A 381 7.49 -12.94 -16.41
N GLY A 382 7.50 -12.42 -17.64
CA GLY A 382 6.29 -11.83 -18.25
C GLY A 382 6.17 -10.31 -18.08
N TYR A 383 6.92 -9.70 -17.16
CA TYR A 383 7.05 -8.24 -17.10
C TYR A 383 8.23 -7.77 -17.94
N ALA A 384 8.06 -6.65 -18.64
CA ALA A 384 9.14 -6.01 -19.39
C ALA A 384 9.92 -5.00 -18.50
N LEU A 385 9.25 -4.39 -17.51
CA LEU A 385 9.81 -3.38 -16.63
C LEU A 385 9.38 -3.65 -15.18
N ILE A 386 10.32 -3.62 -14.24
CA ILE A 386 10.07 -3.80 -12.81
C ILE A 386 10.72 -2.65 -12.04
N PHE A 387 9.94 -1.96 -11.21
CA PHE A 387 10.46 -1.04 -10.20
C PHE A 387 10.39 -1.66 -8.81
N ALA A 388 11.48 -1.56 -8.06
CA ALA A 388 11.61 -2.06 -6.69
C ALA A 388 12.24 -0.98 -5.79
N PRO A 389 11.55 0.15 -5.58
CA PRO A 389 12.08 1.26 -4.79
C PRO A 389 12.08 0.94 -3.30
N GLY A 390 13.06 1.42 -2.57
CA GLY A 390 13.06 1.47 -1.12
C GLY A 390 13.12 0.15 -0.38
N LEU A 391 13.39 -0.97 -1.05
CA LEU A 391 13.50 -2.30 -0.43
C LEU A 391 14.77 -2.39 0.42
N CYS A 392 14.70 -2.00 1.69
CA CYS A 392 15.86 -1.92 2.58
C CYS A 392 16.68 -3.19 2.60
N HIS A 393 16.02 -4.34 2.67
CA HIS A 393 16.61 -5.67 2.56
C HIS A 393 16.14 -6.38 1.29
N VAL A 394 17.07 -6.92 0.52
CA VAL A 394 16.80 -7.79 -0.64
C VAL A 394 17.61 -9.06 -0.43
N ASP A 395 16.94 -10.16 -0.20
CA ASP A 395 17.59 -11.44 -0.02
C ASP A 395 18.10 -12.03 -1.35
N LYS A 396 18.90 -13.10 -1.26
CA LYS A 396 19.50 -13.73 -2.44
C LYS A 396 18.44 -14.33 -3.38
N ALA A 397 17.31 -14.80 -2.85
CA ALA A 397 16.25 -15.41 -3.66
C ALA A 397 15.53 -14.34 -4.49
N LEU A 398 15.14 -13.24 -3.87
CA LEU A 398 14.53 -12.10 -4.55
C LEU A 398 15.49 -11.48 -5.59
N MET A 399 16.76 -11.28 -5.21
CA MET A 399 17.77 -10.75 -6.15
C MET A 399 17.93 -11.66 -7.37
N ALA A 400 17.98 -12.98 -7.16
CA ALA A 400 18.07 -13.95 -8.26
C ALA A 400 16.78 -13.96 -9.13
N ALA A 401 15.62 -13.89 -8.53
CA ALA A 401 14.35 -13.83 -9.24
C ALA A 401 14.21 -12.56 -10.10
N LEU A 402 14.63 -11.40 -9.56
CA LEU A 402 14.63 -10.13 -10.29
C LEU A 402 15.64 -10.14 -11.45
N SER A 403 16.89 -10.52 -11.19
CA SER A 403 17.92 -10.54 -12.23
C SER A 403 17.64 -11.57 -13.33
N GLY A 404 16.98 -12.68 -12.98
CA GLY A 404 16.58 -13.75 -13.90
C GLY A 404 15.26 -13.50 -14.65
N SER A 405 14.51 -12.44 -14.33
CA SER A 405 13.18 -12.17 -14.90
C SER A 405 13.18 -11.84 -16.39
N GLY A 406 14.30 -11.35 -16.92
CA GLY A 406 14.39 -10.81 -18.28
C GLY A 406 13.87 -9.38 -18.43
N ALA A 407 13.25 -8.83 -17.39
CA ALA A 407 12.77 -7.44 -17.36
C ALA A 407 13.92 -6.45 -17.16
N GLN A 408 13.73 -5.19 -17.56
CA GLN A 408 14.53 -4.09 -17.03
C GLN A 408 14.11 -3.84 -15.59
N VAL A 409 15.03 -3.96 -14.64
CA VAL A 409 14.77 -3.84 -13.20
C VAL A 409 15.42 -2.60 -12.64
N VAL A 410 14.66 -1.75 -11.97
CA VAL A 410 15.15 -0.54 -11.29
C VAL A 410 14.99 -0.71 -9.79
N LEU A 411 16.09 -0.85 -9.09
CA LEU A 411 16.19 -0.85 -7.62
C LEU A 411 16.56 0.55 -7.12
N GLY A 412 16.28 0.83 -5.86
CA GLY A 412 16.70 2.08 -5.20
C GLY A 412 15.68 3.23 -5.26
N PRO A 413 15.91 4.30 -4.54
CA PRO A 413 16.97 4.41 -3.53
C PRO A 413 16.73 3.53 -2.30
N ARG A 414 17.72 3.41 -1.42
CA ARG A 414 17.68 2.65 -0.15
C ARG A 414 17.39 1.14 -0.31
N ALA A 415 17.61 0.58 -1.50
CA ALA A 415 17.37 -0.83 -1.75
C ALA A 415 18.67 -1.67 -1.59
N ALA A 416 18.53 -2.86 -0.99
CA ALA A 416 19.63 -3.82 -0.80
C ALA A 416 20.85 -3.26 -0.02
N LEU A 417 20.64 -2.36 0.91
CA LEU A 417 21.69 -1.74 1.73
C LEU A 417 21.74 -2.26 3.17
N LYS A 418 20.73 -2.98 3.60
CA LYS A 418 20.55 -3.44 4.97
C LYS A 418 20.38 -4.95 5.06
N ASP A 419 20.77 -5.51 6.20
CA ASP A 419 20.38 -6.87 6.57
C ASP A 419 18.94 -6.90 7.13
N PRO A 420 18.37 -8.08 7.45
CA PRO A 420 17.00 -8.17 7.97
C PRO A 420 16.76 -7.45 9.31
N GLU A 421 17.80 -7.13 10.06
CA GLU A 421 17.72 -6.45 11.37
C GLU A 421 18.22 -5.00 11.31
N LEU A 422 18.22 -4.41 10.09
CA LEU A 422 18.61 -3.02 9.78
C LEU A 422 20.08 -2.68 9.96
N SER A 423 20.98 -3.64 10.17
CA SER A 423 22.40 -3.38 10.12
C SER A 423 22.84 -3.06 8.67
N ILE A 424 23.86 -2.24 8.53
CA ILE A 424 24.47 -2.00 7.21
C ILE A 424 25.06 -3.30 6.69
N ALA A 425 24.65 -3.73 5.50
CA ALA A 425 25.15 -4.94 4.87
C ALA A 425 26.64 -4.79 4.53
N LEU A 426 27.43 -5.82 4.83
CA LEU A 426 28.84 -5.88 4.46
C LEU A 426 29.11 -7.12 3.59
N PRO A 427 29.80 -6.96 2.44
CA PRO A 427 30.32 -5.71 1.86
C PRO A 427 29.22 -4.70 1.55
N LEU A 428 29.57 -3.42 1.44
CA LEU A 428 28.61 -2.33 1.18
C LEU A 428 27.78 -2.61 -0.09
N GLY A 429 26.48 -2.40 0.03
CA GLY A 429 25.52 -2.54 -1.07
C GLY A 429 25.56 -1.39 -2.11
N PRO A 430 24.71 -1.47 -3.15
CA PRO A 430 23.77 -2.55 -3.40
C PRO A 430 24.45 -3.81 -3.90
N ALA A 431 24.03 -4.97 -3.39
CA ALA A 431 24.65 -6.25 -3.76
C ALA A 431 24.05 -6.82 -5.07
N ILE A 432 24.01 -6.03 -6.12
CA ILE A 432 23.52 -6.44 -7.45
C ILE A 432 24.61 -7.23 -8.18
N PRO A 433 24.31 -8.46 -8.66
CA PRO A 433 25.29 -9.27 -9.36
C PRO A 433 25.89 -8.58 -10.58
N GLY A 434 27.23 -8.50 -10.63
CA GLY A 434 27.96 -7.88 -11.74
C GLY A 434 28.01 -6.34 -11.72
N LEU A 435 27.32 -5.67 -10.83
CA LEU A 435 27.39 -4.21 -10.70
C LEU A 435 28.63 -3.80 -9.89
N ASP A 436 29.54 -3.06 -10.52
CA ASP A 436 30.69 -2.45 -9.84
C ASP A 436 30.30 -1.07 -9.28
N ALA A 437 29.46 -1.09 -8.25
CA ALA A 437 29.07 0.10 -7.50
C ALA A 437 28.78 -0.24 -6.04
N LYS A 438 29.15 0.66 -5.14
CA LYS A 438 28.83 0.58 -3.70
C LYS A 438 28.44 1.95 -3.17
N VAL A 439 27.46 1.98 -2.28
CA VAL A 439 27.05 3.19 -1.55
C VAL A 439 28.04 3.41 -0.40
N THR A 440 28.77 4.51 -0.42
CA THR A 440 29.81 4.82 0.58
C THR A 440 29.32 5.76 1.65
N HIS A 441 28.44 6.69 1.33
CA HIS A 441 27.77 7.56 2.30
C HIS A 441 26.44 8.09 1.73
N LEU A 442 25.64 8.64 2.60
CA LEU A 442 24.26 9.03 2.36
C LEU A 442 24.07 10.47 2.81
N GLU A 443 23.20 11.20 2.12
CA GLU A 443 22.75 12.51 2.60
C GLU A 443 21.24 12.67 2.44
N SER A 444 20.59 13.26 3.46
CA SER A 444 19.24 13.77 3.38
C SER A 444 19.28 15.26 3.04
N LEU A 445 18.52 15.65 2.03
CA LEU A 445 18.55 16.99 1.48
C LEU A 445 17.46 17.86 2.09
N PRO A 446 17.79 19.07 2.60
CA PRO A 446 16.77 20.00 3.05
C PRO A 446 15.85 20.42 1.87
N PRO A 447 14.58 20.73 2.14
CA PRO A 447 13.73 21.37 1.14
C PRO A 447 14.44 22.61 0.53
N ASN A 448 14.30 22.86 -0.75
CA ASN A 448 14.94 23.95 -1.48
C ASN A 448 16.46 23.78 -1.74
N HIS A 449 17.05 22.62 -1.44
CA HIS A 449 18.43 22.29 -1.80
C HIS A 449 18.53 21.01 -2.64
N PRO A 450 17.75 20.88 -3.73
CA PRO A 450 17.82 19.70 -4.58
C PRO A 450 19.15 19.66 -5.35
N ILE A 451 19.57 18.43 -5.70
CA ILE A 451 20.72 18.20 -6.59
C ILE A 451 20.19 18.08 -8.02
N ALA A 452 20.48 19.04 -8.86
CA ALA A 452 20.04 19.04 -10.25
C ALA A 452 20.66 17.88 -11.04
N LEU A 453 19.87 17.29 -11.95
CA LEU A 453 20.30 16.27 -12.90
C LEU A 453 20.66 16.89 -14.25
N GLN A 454 21.60 16.29 -14.99
CA GLN A 454 22.03 16.82 -16.30
C GLN A 454 20.91 16.83 -17.33
N ASP A 455 20.06 15.79 -17.34
CA ASP A 455 18.96 15.63 -18.30
C ASP A 455 17.62 16.27 -17.82
N GLY A 456 17.68 17.11 -16.77
CA GLY A 456 16.52 17.83 -16.20
C GLY A 456 15.86 17.12 -15.03
N GLY A 457 15.16 17.92 -14.21
CA GLY A 457 14.70 17.52 -12.89
C GLY A 457 15.83 17.45 -11.86
N ALA A 458 15.55 16.92 -10.69
CA ALA A 458 16.50 16.89 -9.59
C ALA A 458 16.30 15.69 -8.65
N ILE A 459 17.31 15.38 -7.84
CA ILE A 459 17.18 14.59 -6.62
C ILE A 459 16.84 15.57 -5.48
N TRP A 460 15.79 15.30 -4.71
CA TRP A 460 15.23 16.33 -3.84
C TRP A 460 15.16 16.00 -2.34
N LYS A 461 15.16 14.74 -1.94
CA LYS A 461 15.08 14.36 -0.51
C LYS A 461 16.30 13.57 -0.04
N TRP A 462 16.82 12.70 -0.88
CA TRP A 462 17.80 11.69 -0.50
C TRP A 462 18.77 11.42 -1.63
N PHE A 463 20.07 11.38 -1.34
CA PHE A 463 21.11 11.05 -2.30
C PHE A 463 22.12 10.07 -1.71
N GLU A 464 22.53 9.11 -2.51
CA GLU A 464 23.49 8.05 -2.18
C GLU A 464 24.73 8.22 -3.04
N HIS A 465 25.88 8.41 -2.40
CA HIS A 465 27.15 8.57 -3.09
C HIS A 465 27.68 7.20 -3.50
N LEU A 466 27.83 6.99 -4.80
CA LEU A 466 28.33 5.76 -5.39
C LEU A 466 29.83 5.84 -5.69
N GLU A 467 30.55 4.77 -5.34
CA GLU A 467 31.91 4.49 -5.79
C GLU A 467 31.93 3.19 -6.59
N GLY A 468 32.75 3.14 -7.66
CA GLY A 468 32.91 2.00 -8.56
C GLY A 468 33.05 2.43 -10.00
N GLY A 469 33.16 1.45 -10.90
CA GLY A 469 33.34 1.65 -12.35
C GLY A 469 32.06 1.37 -13.16
N ALA A 470 30.90 1.23 -12.50
CA ALA A 470 29.63 0.97 -13.21
C ALA A 470 29.26 2.12 -14.16
N GLU A 471 28.65 1.78 -15.28
CA GLU A 471 28.17 2.75 -16.26
C GLU A 471 27.09 3.64 -15.65
N ALA A 472 27.27 4.95 -15.72
CA ALA A 472 26.29 5.93 -15.27
C ALA A 472 25.22 6.16 -16.35
N LEU A 473 23.97 5.94 -15.97
CA LEU A 473 22.78 6.19 -16.81
C LEU A 473 22.19 7.57 -16.55
N GLU A 474 22.32 8.08 -15.34
CA GLU A 474 21.94 9.43 -14.93
C GLU A 474 23.09 10.07 -14.15
N LEU A 475 23.34 11.33 -14.41
CA LEU A 475 24.37 12.12 -13.74
C LEU A 475 23.74 13.35 -13.08
N THR A 476 24.25 13.72 -11.94
CA THR A 476 24.00 15.04 -11.37
C THR A 476 24.69 16.13 -12.22
N SER A 477 24.28 17.38 -12.08
CA SER A 477 24.87 18.50 -12.83
C SER A 477 26.37 18.69 -12.57
N ASP A 478 26.87 18.24 -11.42
CA ASP A 478 28.28 18.24 -11.04
C ASP A 478 29.01 16.92 -11.39
N GLY A 479 28.35 16.01 -12.12
CA GLY A 479 28.95 14.80 -12.72
C GLY A 479 29.00 13.58 -11.82
N ARG A 480 28.31 13.56 -10.67
CA ARG A 480 28.22 12.35 -9.83
C ARG A 480 27.17 11.37 -10.40
N PRO A 481 27.40 10.06 -10.31
CA PRO A 481 26.39 9.08 -10.71
C PRO A 481 25.12 9.17 -9.84
N ALA A 482 23.95 9.31 -10.49
CA ALA A 482 22.64 9.29 -9.84
C ALA A 482 21.84 8.03 -10.20
N MET A 483 22.18 7.37 -11.30
CA MET A 483 21.70 6.05 -11.66
C MET A 483 22.81 5.29 -12.38
N VAL A 484 23.01 4.03 -12.03
CA VAL A 484 24.00 3.13 -12.65
C VAL A 484 23.33 1.82 -13.05
N GLY A 485 23.98 1.04 -13.94
CA GLY A 485 23.41 -0.22 -14.37
C GLY A 485 24.44 -1.24 -14.85
N VAL A 486 23.98 -2.50 -14.91
CA VAL A 486 24.68 -3.63 -15.51
C VAL A 486 23.64 -4.59 -16.11
N GLY A 487 23.76 -4.90 -17.40
CA GLY A 487 22.76 -5.75 -18.07
C GLY A 487 21.35 -5.18 -17.96
N ASN A 488 20.45 -5.95 -17.37
CA ASN A 488 19.07 -5.54 -17.15
C ASN A 488 18.80 -4.98 -15.73
N MET A 489 19.81 -4.87 -14.88
CA MET A 489 19.69 -4.41 -13.50
C MET A 489 20.22 -2.99 -13.35
N HIS A 490 19.44 -2.12 -12.74
CA HIS A 490 19.73 -0.71 -12.55
C HIS A 490 19.56 -0.30 -11.09
N TYR A 491 20.35 0.66 -10.64
CA TYR A 491 20.28 1.22 -9.31
C TYR A 491 20.13 2.74 -9.36
N LEU A 492 19.01 3.24 -8.85
CA LEU A 492 18.73 4.67 -8.72
C LEU A 492 19.21 5.14 -7.34
N ALA A 493 20.24 5.99 -7.32
CA ALA A 493 20.94 6.38 -6.10
C ALA A 493 20.40 7.64 -5.45
N GLY A 494 19.11 7.92 -5.59
CA GLY A 494 18.48 9.08 -4.97
C GLY A 494 16.98 9.11 -5.17
N TRP A 495 16.31 10.02 -4.47
CA TRP A 495 14.88 10.24 -4.63
C TRP A 495 14.61 11.35 -5.64
N PRO A 496 14.20 11.03 -6.88
CA PRO A 496 13.98 12.03 -7.91
C PRO A 496 12.70 12.86 -7.65
N ASP A 497 12.67 14.07 -8.14
CA ASP A 497 11.42 14.82 -8.27
C ASP A 497 10.50 14.23 -9.36
N ALA A 498 9.26 14.70 -9.43
CA ALA A 498 8.27 14.16 -10.37
C ALA A 498 8.73 14.28 -11.84
N GLN A 499 9.43 15.36 -12.19
CA GLN A 499 9.93 15.57 -13.56
C GLN A 499 10.99 14.53 -13.93
N ALA A 500 11.99 14.35 -13.09
CA ALA A 500 13.06 13.37 -13.29
C ALA A 500 12.51 11.95 -13.29
N LEU A 501 11.57 11.64 -12.38
CA LEU A 501 11.01 10.31 -12.25
C LEU A 501 10.19 9.89 -13.48
N ILE A 502 9.38 10.79 -14.04
CA ILE A 502 8.65 10.55 -15.31
C ILE A 502 9.63 10.32 -16.46
N ARG A 503 10.68 11.13 -16.56
CA ARG A 503 11.69 11.00 -17.62
C ARG A 503 12.44 9.67 -17.49
N ILE A 504 12.91 9.31 -16.29
CA ILE A 504 13.59 8.02 -16.01
C ILE A 504 12.65 6.86 -16.32
N THR A 505 11.40 6.92 -15.89
CA THR A 505 10.39 5.88 -16.16
C THR A 505 10.20 5.66 -17.65
N ARG A 506 10.04 6.72 -18.44
CA ARG A 506 9.88 6.61 -19.90
C ARG A 506 11.13 6.06 -20.58
N ARG A 507 12.32 6.48 -20.14
CA ARG A 507 13.58 5.92 -20.62
C ARG A 507 13.68 4.43 -20.35
N MET A 508 13.39 3.99 -19.13
CA MET A 508 13.43 2.58 -18.75
C MET A 508 12.35 1.75 -19.47
N ALA A 509 11.15 2.30 -19.66
CA ALA A 509 10.11 1.68 -20.45
C ALA A 509 10.53 1.48 -21.91
N THR A 510 11.19 2.48 -22.51
CA THR A 510 11.72 2.38 -23.89
C THR A 510 12.83 1.32 -23.98
N LEU A 511 13.74 1.26 -23.01
CA LEU A 511 14.77 0.21 -22.93
C LEU A 511 14.15 -1.20 -22.80
N ALA A 512 13.02 -1.29 -22.09
CA ALA A 512 12.23 -2.52 -21.96
C ALA A 512 11.41 -2.89 -23.21
N GLY A 513 11.54 -2.14 -24.31
CA GLY A 513 10.78 -2.36 -25.54
C GLY A 513 9.31 -1.92 -25.48
N LEU A 514 8.93 -1.16 -24.44
CA LEU A 514 7.58 -0.61 -24.30
C LEU A 514 7.46 0.75 -25.03
N ALA A 515 6.22 1.13 -25.35
CA ALA A 515 5.90 2.42 -25.97
C ALA A 515 5.20 3.35 -24.94
N PRO A 516 5.95 4.07 -24.10
CA PRO A 516 5.35 4.98 -23.14
C PRO A 516 4.65 6.16 -23.83
N LEU A 517 3.55 6.62 -23.25
CA LEU A 517 2.79 7.77 -23.72
C LEU A 517 3.13 9.01 -22.88
N ALA A 518 3.03 10.18 -23.49
CA ALA A 518 3.06 11.45 -22.79
C ALA A 518 1.62 11.92 -22.53
N LEU A 519 0.96 11.32 -21.53
CA LEU A 519 -0.42 11.67 -21.22
C LEU A 519 -0.54 13.10 -20.68
N PRO A 520 -1.62 13.82 -21.04
CA PRO A 520 -2.02 15.02 -20.32
C PRO A 520 -2.17 14.76 -18.83
N GLU A 521 -1.91 15.77 -18.00
CA GLU A 521 -1.82 15.63 -16.54
C GLU A 521 -3.07 15.00 -15.89
N ALA A 522 -4.26 15.34 -16.37
CA ALA A 522 -5.51 14.81 -15.82
C ALA A 522 -6.02 13.55 -16.54
N LEU A 523 -5.31 13.04 -17.56
CA LEU A 523 -5.74 11.88 -18.32
C LEU A 523 -5.03 10.62 -17.84
N ARG A 524 -5.78 9.54 -17.66
CA ARG A 524 -5.23 8.20 -17.36
C ARG A 524 -5.79 7.19 -18.34
N ARG A 525 -5.01 6.11 -18.55
CA ARG A 525 -5.39 5.00 -19.40
C ARG A 525 -5.25 3.68 -18.65
N ARG A 526 -6.16 2.75 -18.91
CA ARG A 526 -6.03 1.34 -18.51
C ARG A 526 -6.48 0.45 -19.65
N ARG A 527 -5.73 -0.62 -19.93
CA ARG A 527 -6.14 -1.69 -20.86
C ARG A 527 -6.50 -2.93 -20.07
N THR A 528 -7.56 -3.58 -20.51
CA THR A 528 -7.95 -4.91 -20.06
C THR A 528 -7.65 -5.92 -21.16
N ALA A 529 -8.10 -7.16 -21.01
CA ALA A 529 -7.94 -8.18 -22.05
C ALA A 529 -8.66 -7.84 -23.37
N THR A 530 -9.73 -7.04 -23.30
CA THR A 530 -10.63 -6.77 -24.43
C THR A 530 -10.90 -5.30 -24.71
N HIS A 531 -10.64 -4.41 -23.77
CA HIS A 531 -10.99 -2.99 -23.87
C HIS A 531 -9.86 -2.08 -23.45
N GLU A 532 -9.91 -0.85 -23.97
CA GLU A 532 -9.08 0.27 -23.53
C GLU A 532 -9.98 1.35 -22.90
N PHE A 533 -9.64 1.79 -21.70
CA PHE A 533 -10.34 2.81 -20.92
C PHE A 533 -9.49 4.07 -20.81
N TRP A 534 -10.15 5.22 -20.92
CA TRP A 534 -9.57 6.56 -20.77
C TRP A 534 -10.35 7.34 -19.73
N PHE A 535 -9.69 7.79 -18.69
CA PHE A 535 -10.27 8.47 -17.54
C PHE A 535 -9.82 9.92 -17.54
N ASN A 536 -10.76 10.85 -17.71
CA ASN A 536 -10.48 12.28 -17.64
C ASN A 536 -10.86 12.82 -16.25
N TYR A 537 -9.87 13.02 -15.42
CA TYR A 537 -10.00 13.64 -14.09
C TYR A 537 -10.03 15.18 -14.15
N GLY A 538 -9.98 15.78 -15.34
CA GLY A 538 -10.02 17.23 -15.55
C GLY A 538 -11.43 17.80 -15.47
N THR A 539 -11.49 19.12 -15.33
CA THR A 539 -12.73 19.91 -15.37
C THR A 539 -13.11 20.35 -16.79
N GLU A 540 -12.29 19.99 -17.77
CA GLU A 540 -12.47 20.32 -19.19
C GLU A 540 -12.33 19.06 -20.04
N GLU A 541 -12.87 19.12 -21.26
CA GLU A 541 -12.73 18.08 -22.26
C GLU A 541 -11.25 17.93 -22.67
N ILE A 542 -10.78 16.69 -22.81
CA ILE A 542 -9.42 16.38 -23.28
C ILE A 542 -9.49 15.65 -24.62
N SER A 543 -8.79 16.18 -25.62
CA SER A 543 -8.54 15.48 -26.89
C SER A 543 -7.13 14.90 -26.90
N PHE A 544 -7.01 13.58 -27.06
CA PHE A 544 -5.74 12.86 -27.10
C PHE A 544 -5.82 11.60 -27.96
N ALA A 545 -4.81 11.36 -28.79
CA ALA A 545 -4.72 10.18 -29.67
C ALA A 545 -5.99 9.93 -30.52
N GLY A 546 -6.60 11.01 -31.03
CA GLY A 546 -7.82 10.93 -31.86
C GLY A 546 -9.12 10.64 -31.09
N LYS A 547 -9.06 10.64 -29.76
CA LYS A 547 -10.23 10.47 -28.88
C LYS A 547 -10.54 11.79 -28.20
N THR A 548 -11.80 12.03 -27.90
CA THR A 548 -12.29 13.19 -27.15
C THR A 548 -13.03 12.66 -25.93
N ILE A 549 -12.55 13.01 -24.73
CA ILE A 549 -13.08 12.55 -23.46
C ILE A 549 -13.64 13.77 -22.70
N ALA A 550 -14.92 13.74 -22.37
CA ALA A 550 -15.58 14.83 -21.65
C ALA A 550 -14.94 15.04 -20.26
N ALA A 551 -15.20 16.19 -19.65
CA ALA A 551 -14.76 16.51 -18.30
C ALA A 551 -15.36 15.54 -17.28
N ALA A 552 -14.58 15.11 -16.28
CA ALA A 552 -15.02 14.19 -15.21
C ALA A 552 -15.73 12.93 -15.76
N ASP A 553 -15.16 12.31 -16.80
CA ASP A 553 -15.82 11.22 -17.52
C ASP A 553 -14.83 10.09 -17.90
N VAL A 554 -15.39 8.96 -18.28
CA VAL A 554 -14.67 7.81 -18.80
C VAL A 554 -15.17 7.43 -20.19
N LEU A 555 -14.21 7.18 -21.08
CA LEU A 555 -14.45 6.67 -22.44
C LEU A 555 -13.78 5.29 -22.57
N TRP A 556 -14.48 4.33 -23.16
CA TRP A 556 -13.88 3.03 -23.49
C TRP A 556 -14.24 2.55 -24.90
N GLY A 557 -13.47 1.61 -25.39
CA GLY A 557 -13.69 0.94 -26.67
C GLY A 557 -12.99 -0.41 -26.71
N ALA A 558 -13.41 -1.28 -27.61
CA ALA A 558 -12.72 -2.55 -27.85
C ALA A 558 -11.28 -2.30 -28.36
N LEU A 559 -10.33 -3.20 -27.97
CA LEU A 559 -8.94 -3.20 -28.44
C LEU A 559 -8.82 -3.59 -29.89
#